data_42716e35d3273183ddd089b8b197a47c
#
_entry.id   42716e35d3273183ddd089b8b197a47c
#
_cell.length_a   1.000
_cell.length_b   1.000
_cell.length_c   1.000
_cell.angle_alpha   90.00
_cell.angle_beta   90.00
_cell.angle_gamma   90.00
#
_symmetry.space_group_name_H-M   'P 1'
#
loop_
_entity.id
_entity.type
_entity.pdbx_description
1 polymer ?
#
loop_
_entity_poly.entity_id
_entity_poly.type
_entity_poly.pdbx_seq_one_letter_code
_entity_poly.pdbx_strand_id
1 'polypeptide(L)'
;MNNVNSNKLNWPKPPSALPQNKLSLPPNGSVVTVAGLVLVRQKPGTASGVVFLTLEDEFGVFNIIIWPNIFKKYRNQIIGGRMLRITGKIQKENNIIHIIANTIEDISSMLDDLLSKNTIK
;
A
#
# COMPACT_ATOMS: atom_id res chain seq x y z
N MET A 1 21.80 -10.11 14.43
CA MET A 1 21.70 -9.66 13.84
C MET A 1 21.58 -8.98 13.24
N ASN A 2 21.72 -8.63 12.93
CA ASN A 2 21.76 -7.99 12.24
C ASN A 2 21.50 -7.25 11.66
N ASN A 3 21.33 -6.59 11.44
CA ASN A 3 21.17 -5.75 10.92
C ASN A 3 21.56 -5.19 9.98
N VAL A 4 21.97 -5.44 9.58
CA VAL A 4 22.56 -5.14 8.46
C VAL A 4 21.85 -4.45 7.47
N ASN A 5 20.64 -4.68 7.28
CA ASN A 5 19.85 -4.03 6.34
C ASN A 5 19.41 -2.69 6.73
N SER A 6 19.83 -2.25 7.85
CA SER A 6 19.40 -0.99 8.34
C SER A 6 19.74 0.16 7.45
N ASN A 7 20.74 0.01 6.59
CA ASN A 7 21.09 1.09 5.74
C ASN A 7 20.35 1.09 4.43
N LYS A 8 19.42 0.21 4.25
CA LYS A 8 18.67 0.22 3.04
C LYS A 8 17.67 1.28 3.05
N LEU A 9 18.09 2.47 2.82
CA LEU A 9 17.21 3.56 2.55
C LEU A 9 16.33 4.02 3.69
N ASN A 10 16.50 3.50 4.87
CA ASN A 10 15.64 3.90 5.98
C ASN A 10 14.16 3.86 5.58
N TRP A 11 13.81 2.91 4.75
CA TRP A 11 12.45 2.77 4.28
C TRP A 11 11.54 2.41 5.44
N PRO A 12 10.40 3.09 5.61
CA PRO A 12 9.48 2.78 6.69
C PRO A 12 8.96 1.36 6.56
N LYS A 13 8.92 0.64 7.68
CA LYS A 13 8.43 -0.73 7.67
C LYS A 13 7.41 -0.89 8.77
N PRO A 14 6.16 -0.55 8.49
CA PRO A 14 5.11 -0.68 9.48
C PRO A 14 5.00 -2.12 9.95
N PRO A 15 4.74 -2.33 11.22
CA PRO A 15 4.56 -3.68 11.71
C PRO A 15 3.45 -4.39 10.94
N SER A 16 3.64 -5.64 10.70
CA SER A 16 2.65 -6.50 10.05
C SER A 16 2.44 -6.24 8.58
N ALA A 17 3.18 -5.32 7.98
CA ALA A 17 3.05 -5.10 6.54
C ALA A 17 3.82 -6.17 5.78
N LEU A 18 3.16 -6.79 4.83
CA LEU A 18 3.76 -7.81 3.98
C LEU A 18 4.54 -7.13 2.85
N PRO A 19 5.84 -7.40 2.69
CA PRO A 19 6.59 -6.78 1.60
C PRO A 19 6.16 -7.32 0.25
N GLN A 20 6.30 -6.48 -0.76
CA GLN A 20 5.82 -6.82 -2.10
C GLN A 20 6.46 -8.09 -2.64
N ASN A 21 7.73 -8.33 -2.34
CA ASN A 21 8.41 -9.51 -2.85
C ASN A 21 7.94 -10.82 -2.22
N LYS A 22 7.01 -10.74 -1.27
CA LYS A 22 6.39 -11.93 -0.67
C LYS A 22 4.91 -12.00 -0.95
N LEU A 23 4.41 -11.13 -1.81
CA LEU A 23 2.98 -11.05 -2.08
C LEU A 23 2.45 -12.30 -2.78
N SER A 24 3.30 -13.04 -3.46
CA SER A 24 2.88 -14.25 -4.15
C SER A 24 2.67 -15.45 -3.22
N LEU A 25 3.17 -15.36 -1.98
CA LEU A 25 3.13 -16.49 -1.06
C LEU A 25 1.74 -16.79 -0.50
N PRO A 26 0.95 -15.81 -0.04
CA PRO A 26 -0.36 -16.15 0.51
C PRO A 26 -1.29 -16.66 -0.59
N PRO A 27 -2.14 -17.61 -0.26
CA PRO A 27 -3.08 -18.12 -1.27
C PRO A 27 -4.11 -17.07 -1.66
N ASN A 28 -4.71 -17.29 -2.82
CA ASN A 28 -5.80 -16.44 -3.28
C ASN A 28 -6.89 -16.37 -2.21
N GLY A 29 -7.40 -15.18 -1.98
CA GLY A 29 -8.44 -14.97 -0.96
C GLY A 29 -7.91 -14.66 0.42
N SER A 30 -6.60 -14.72 0.64
CA SER A 30 -6.03 -14.39 1.94
C SER A 30 -6.17 -12.93 2.26
N VAL A 31 -6.31 -12.62 3.54
CA VAL A 31 -6.30 -11.23 4.01
C VAL A 31 -4.86 -10.86 4.32
N VAL A 32 -4.41 -9.77 3.74
CA VAL A 32 -3.04 -9.28 3.94
C VAL A 32 -3.07 -7.80 4.26
N THR A 33 -1.98 -7.33 4.87
CA THR A 33 -1.76 -5.91 5.11
C THR A 33 -0.49 -5.50 4.38
N VAL A 34 -0.59 -4.46 3.57
CA VAL A 34 0.54 -3.95 2.81
C VAL A 34 0.66 -2.46 3.05
N ALA A 35 1.82 -1.91 2.76
CA ALA A 35 2.05 -0.49 2.95
C ALA A 35 2.97 0.02 1.86
N GLY A 36 2.79 1.27 1.46
CA GLY A 36 3.66 1.86 0.44
C GLY A 36 3.30 3.28 0.13
N LEU A 37 4.14 3.88 -0.70
CA LEU A 37 3.92 5.22 -1.21
C LEU A 37 2.85 5.18 -2.29
N VAL A 38 2.01 6.19 -2.30
CA VAL A 38 0.96 6.27 -3.32
C VAL A 38 1.58 6.83 -4.60
N LEU A 39 1.59 6.02 -5.63
CA LEU A 39 2.11 6.44 -6.93
C LEU A 39 1.02 6.97 -7.83
N VAL A 40 -0.11 6.26 -7.86
CA VAL A 40 -1.20 6.58 -8.78
C VAL A 40 -2.52 6.40 -8.08
N ARG A 41 -3.43 7.35 -8.30
CA ARG A 41 -4.83 7.22 -7.91
C ARG A 41 -5.63 7.39 -9.18
N GLN A 42 -6.33 6.36 -9.58
CA GLN A 42 -7.05 6.42 -10.84
C GLN A 42 -8.50 6.02 -10.63
N LYS A 43 -9.39 6.91 -11.01
CA LYS A 43 -10.81 6.65 -10.94
C LYS A 43 -11.33 6.58 -12.36
N PRO A 44 -11.42 5.37 -12.92
CA PRO A 44 -11.90 5.24 -14.30
C PRO A 44 -13.30 5.82 -14.43
N GLY A 45 -13.61 6.35 -15.58
CA GLY A 45 -14.93 6.89 -15.83
C GLY A 45 -15.96 5.81 -16.06
N THR A 46 -16.07 4.88 -15.14
CA THR A 46 -17.04 3.80 -15.25
C THR A 46 -18.17 4.05 -14.28
N ALA A 47 -19.30 3.40 -14.54
CA ALA A 47 -20.44 3.54 -13.68
C ALA A 47 -20.25 2.90 -12.31
N SER A 48 -19.28 2.02 -12.18
CA SER A 48 -19.08 1.28 -10.94
C SER A 48 -18.48 2.13 -9.83
N GLY A 49 -17.77 3.20 -10.17
CA GLY A 49 -17.14 4.04 -9.15
C GLY A 49 -15.96 3.41 -8.46
N VAL A 50 -15.38 2.39 -9.04
CA VAL A 50 -14.20 1.73 -8.47
C VAL A 50 -12.97 2.62 -8.63
N VAL A 51 -12.12 2.65 -7.62
CA VAL A 51 -10.86 3.39 -7.66
C VAL A 51 -9.71 2.42 -7.70
N PHE A 52 -8.75 2.65 -8.57
CA PHE A 52 -7.53 1.88 -8.65
C PHE A 52 -6.40 2.69 -8.05
N LEU A 53 -5.65 2.06 -7.17
CA LEU A 53 -4.57 2.70 -6.46
C LEU A 53 -3.32 1.86 -6.64
N THR A 54 -2.18 2.52 -6.88
CA THR A 54 -0.90 1.83 -6.93
C THR A 54 -0.04 2.31 -5.79
N LEU A 55 0.43 1.37 -4.99
CA LEU A 55 1.37 1.65 -3.91
C LEU A 55 2.72 1.05 -4.25
N GLU A 56 3.78 1.66 -3.75
CA GLU A 56 5.13 1.15 -3.94
C GLU A 56 5.84 1.01 -2.61
N ASP A 57 6.45 -0.16 -2.39
CA ASP A 57 7.40 -0.32 -1.28
C ASP A 57 8.79 -0.52 -1.87
N GLU A 58 9.76 -0.91 -1.05
CA GLU A 58 11.15 -1.01 -1.55
C GLU A 58 11.36 -2.17 -2.53
N PHE A 59 10.38 -3.06 -2.67
CA PHE A 59 10.52 -4.24 -3.52
C PHE A 59 9.68 -4.22 -4.77
N GLY A 60 8.68 -3.36 -4.85
CA GLY A 60 7.83 -3.32 -6.02
C GLY A 60 6.52 -2.62 -5.75
N VAL A 61 5.53 -2.89 -6.57
CA VAL A 61 4.26 -2.19 -6.51
C VAL A 61 3.13 -3.14 -6.14
N PHE A 62 2.13 -2.57 -5.48
CA PHE A 62 0.88 -3.25 -5.18
C PHE A 62 -0.24 -2.62 -6.00
N ASN A 63 -1.09 -3.46 -6.56
CA ASN A 63 -2.28 -3.00 -7.28
C ASN A 63 -3.49 -3.15 -6.37
N ILE A 64 -4.08 -2.02 -6.00
CA ILE A 64 -5.17 -1.99 -5.03
C ILE A 64 -6.47 -1.64 -5.75
N ILE A 65 -7.53 -2.37 -5.43
CA ILE A 65 -8.86 -2.09 -5.92
C ILE A 65 -9.70 -1.59 -4.75
N ILE A 66 -10.31 -0.43 -4.91
CA ILE A 66 -11.12 0.17 -3.86
C ILE A 66 -12.54 0.32 -4.35
N TRP A 67 -13.45 -0.43 -3.74
CA TRP A 67 -14.86 -0.35 -4.09
C TRP A 67 -15.47 0.94 -3.55
N PRO A 68 -16.57 1.42 -4.15
CA PRO A 68 -17.12 2.74 -3.79
C PRO A 68 -17.44 2.92 -2.32
N ASN A 69 -17.95 1.90 -1.65
CA ASN A 69 -18.27 2.03 -0.23
C ASN A 69 -17.01 2.22 0.62
N ILE A 70 -15.93 1.59 0.23
CA ILE A 70 -14.65 1.74 0.94
C ILE A 70 -14.05 3.10 0.61
N PHE A 71 -14.13 3.52 -0.64
CA PHE A 71 -13.64 4.84 -1.02
C PHE A 71 -14.36 5.93 -0.22
N LYS A 72 -15.67 5.82 -0.10
CA LYS A 72 -16.46 6.79 0.63
C LYS A 72 -16.05 6.86 2.10
N LYS A 73 -15.81 5.70 2.69
CA LYS A 73 -15.44 5.62 4.09
C LYS A 73 -14.06 6.21 4.37
N TYR A 74 -13.12 5.96 3.49
CA TYR A 74 -11.72 6.36 3.68
C TYR A 74 -11.27 7.45 2.71
N ARG A 75 -12.21 8.27 2.24
CA ARG A 75 -11.93 9.25 1.21
C ARG A 75 -10.76 10.15 1.54
N ASN A 76 -10.70 10.68 2.75
CA ASN A 76 -9.64 11.61 3.13
C ASN A 76 -8.27 10.94 3.09
N GLN A 77 -8.19 9.71 3.58
CA GLN A 77 -6.94 8.97 3.58
C GLN A 77 -6.49 8.66 2.15
N ILE A 78 -7.42 8.28 1.30
CA ILE A 78 -7.09 7.91 -0.07
C ILE A 78 -6.65 9.11 -0.88
N ILE A 79 -7.33 10.22 -0.76
CA ILE A 79 -7.03 11.39 -1.56
C ILE A 79 -5.81 12.15 -1.04
N GLY A 80 -5.68 12.26 0.27
CA GLY A 80 -4.61 13.06 0.86
C GLY A 80 -3.38 12.32 1.28
N GLY A 81 -3.47 11.01 1.48
CA GLY A 81 -2.35 10.26 2.01
C GLY A 81 -1.24 10.08 0.99
N ARG A 82 -0.01 10.28 1.42
CA ARG A 82 1.17 10.03 0.58
C ARG A 82 1.72 8.63 0.81
N MET A 83 1.48 8.07 1.97
CA MET A 83 1.86 6.71 2.31
C MET A 83 0.70 6.07 3.04
N LEU A 84 0.27 4.90 2.58
CA LEU A 84 -0.90 4.23 3.12
C LEU A 84 -0.57 2.82 3.55
N ARG A 85 -1.28 2.35 4.56
CA ARG A 85 -1.28 0.95 4.95
C ARG A 85 -2.69 0.41 4.71
N ILE A 86 -2.77 -0.65 3.93
CA ILE A 86 -4.05 -1.16 3.46
C ILE A 86 -4.17 -2.64 3.82
N THR A 87 -5.29 -3.00 4.41
CA THR A 87 -5.62 -4.40 4.67
C THR A 87 -6.74 -4.79 3.74
N GLY A 88 -6.58 -5.92 3.09
CA GLY A 88 -7.57 -6.38 2.16
C GLY A 88 -7.33 -7.80 1.72
N LYS A 89 -8.13 -8.25 0.78
CA LYS A 89 -8.13 -9.63 0.32
C LYS A 89 -7.39 -9.75 -1.01
N ILE A 90 -6.51 -10.72 -1.10
CA ILE A 90 -5.79 -10.98 -2.34
C ILE A 90 -6.70 -11.60 -3.38
N GLN A 91 -6.63 -11.11 -4.59
CA GLN A 91 -7.29 -11.69 -5.74
C GLN A 91 -6.24 -11.94 -6.82
N LYS A 92 -5.97 -13.19 -7.11
CA LYS A 92 -4.99 -13.58 -8.13
C LYS A 92 -5.71 -13.96 -9.40
N GLU A 93 -5.33 -13.33 -10.49
CA GLU A 93 -5.98 -13.58 -11.75
C GLU A 93 -5.00 -13.26 -12.89
N ASN A 94 -4.78 -14.20 -13.80
CA ASN A 94 -3.94 -13.98 -14.98
C ASN A 94 -2.56 -13.43 -14.62
N ASN A 95 -1.95 -14.01 -13.61
CA ASN A 95 -0.61 -13.63 -13.14
C ASN A 95 -0.54 -12.22 -12.56
N ILE A 96 -1.68 -11.62 -12.28
CA ILE A 96 -1.73 -10.32 -11.65
C ILE A 96 -2.34 -10.50 -10.26
N ILE A 97 -1.73 -9.86 -9.28
CA ILE A 97 -2.25 -9.91 -7.92
C ILE A 97 -2.83 -8.55 -7.58
N HIS A 98 -4.11 -8.54 -7.29
CA HIS A 98 -4.79 -7.35 -6.79
C HIS A 98 -5.08 -7.52 -5.31
N ILE A 99 -5.18 -6.42 -4.60
CA ILE A 99 -5.64 -6.42 -3.22
C ILE A 99 -6.91 -5.61 -3.18
N ILE A 100 -8.00 -6.25 -2.76
CA ILE A 100 -9.28 -5.57 -2.64
C ILE A 100 -9.36 -4.97 -1.26
N ALA A 101 -9.27 -3.65 -1.19
CA ALA A 101 -9.11 -2.94 0.07
C ALA A 101 -10.32 -3.10 0.98
N ASN A 102 -10.05 -3.30 2.24
CA ASN A 102 -11.07 -3.35 3.28
C ASN A 102 -10.89 -2.21 4.28
N THR A 103 -9.66 -1.98 4.74
CA THR A 103 -9.36 -0.86 5.62
C THR A 103 -8.13 -0.12 5.10
N ILE A 104 -8.12 1.19 5.32
CA ILE A 104 -7.06 2.04 4.80
C ILE A 104 -6.63 3.01 5.90
N GLU A 105 -5.33 3.07 6.11
CA GLU A 105 -4.73 3.88 7.14
C GLU A 105 -3.73 4.84 6.52
N ASP A 106 -3.83 6.12 6.85
CA ASP A 106 -2.85 7.10 6.37
C ASP A 106 -1.66 7.08 7.33
N ILE A 107 -0.53 6.62 6.85
CA ILE A 107 0.69 6.56 7.64
C ILE A 107 1.74 7.51 7.08
N SER A 108 1.30 8.60 6.48
CA SER A 108 2.21 9.58 5.88
C SER A 108 3.20 10.15 6.89
N SER A 109 2.87 10.14 8.17
CA SER A 109 3.80 10.60 9.18
C SER A 109 5.09 9.79 9.22
N MET A 110 5.02 8.51 8.85
CA MET A 110 6.22 7.69 8.76
C MET A 110 7.13 8.16 7.64
N LEU A 111 6.54 8.64 6.55
CA LEU A 111 7.30 9.21 5.45
C LEU A 111 7.97 10.51 5.88
N ASP A 112 7.27 11.33 6.63
CA ASP A 112 7.83 12.58 7.14
C ASP A 112 9.02 12.30 8.05
N ASP A 113 8.93 11.29 8.89
CA ASP A 113 10.05 10.88 9.73
C ASP A 113 11.24 10.42 8.89
N LEU A 114 10.99 9.67 7.86
CA LEU A 114 12.03 9.22 6.95
C LEU A 114 12.73 10.40 6.29
N LEU A 115 11.96 11.33 5.77
CA LEU A 115 12.53 12.50 5.11
C LEU A 115 13.32 13.36 6.09
N SER A 116 12.80 13.53 7.28
CA SER A 116 13.48 14.31 8.29
C SER A 116 14.83 13.70 8.64
N LYS A 117 14.89 12.38 8.79
CA LYS A 117 16.14 11.72 9.12
C LYS A 117 17.16 11.75 8.00
N ASN A 118 16.70 11.83 6.78
CA ASN A 118 17.61 11.77 5.64
C ASN A 118 18.00 13.13 5.10
N THR A 119 17.44 14.20 5.61
CA THR A 119 17.80 15.53 5.13
C THR A 119 18.79 16.24 6.01
N ILE A 120 19.29 15.57 6.96
CA ILE A 120 20.23 16.20 7.78
C ILE A 120 21.45 16.46 7.17
N LYS A 121 21.93 17.13 7.31
CA LYS A 121 23.09 17.18 6.76
C LYS A 121 23.70 17.89 7.01
#